data_5dbaf67bde438ebe4892dff8978d3bea
#
_entry.id   5dbaf67bde438ebe4892dff8978d3bea
#
_cell.length_a   1.000
_cell.length_b   1.000
_cell.length_c   1.000
_cell.angle_alpha   90.00
_cell.angle_beta   90.00
_cell.angle_gamma   90.00
#
_symmetry.space_group_name_H-M   'P 1'
#
loop_
_entity.id
_entity.type
_entity.pdbx_description
1 polymer ?
#
loop_
_entity_poly.entity_id
_entity_poly.type
_entity_poly.pdbx_seq_one_letter_code
_entity_poly.pdbx_strand_id
1 'polypeptide(L)'
;MKYTDLQIQTQREAPNNARTEGFSFLVRAGFLTRENETQPIGQQTISRLQDLLNDPSLLFQLSLPLLINDHETFFPLPTGDVEIAHCESCKYTERLELAQFKRKALPREEELPLEKVLTPDCNTIESLANFLGVPKEKTAKALMYTRISDGQFVFIVVRGDMQLSEAKLRNLVGEVKLADVESVRRAGAEAGFASPI
;
A
#
# COMPACT_ATOMS: atom_id res chain seq x y z
N MET A 1 13.39 -34.47 -20.12
CA MET A 1 11.94 -34.39 -19.97
C MET A 1 11.30 -34.79 -21.30
N LYS A 2 10.39 -35.74 -21.32
CA LYS A 2 9.64 -36.09 -22.55
C LYS A 2 8.41 -35.19 -22.66
N TYR A 3 7.97 -34.94 -23.90
CA TYR A 3 6.75 -34.13 -24.13
C TYR A 3 5.52 -34.68 -23.41
N THR A 4 5.42 -36.00 -23.31
CA THR A 4 4.37 -36.73 -22.59
C THR A 4 4.34 -36.47 -21.10
N ASP A 5 5.48 -36.09 -20.52
CA ASP A 5 5.60 -35.83 -19.09
C ASP A 5 5.00 -34.44 -18.69
N LEU A 6 4.81 -33.60 -19.70
CA LEU A 6 4.26 -32.24 -19.49
C LEU A 6 2.73 -32.20 -19.37
N GLN A 7 2.05 -33.30 -19.73
CA GLN A 7 0.58 -33.41 -19.70
C GLN A 7 -0.15 -32.17 -20.26
N ILE A 8 0.38 -31.62 -21.38
CA ILE A 8 -0.12 -30.39 -21.96
C ILE A 8 -1.52 -30.61 -22.53
N GLN A 9 -2.50 -29.91 -21.99
CA GLN A 9 -3.87 -29.88 -22.49
C GLN A 9 -4.12 -28.53 -23.20
N THR A 10 -3.80 -28.46 -24.47
CA THR A 10 -4.12 -27.29 -25.29
C THR A 10 -5.61 -27.25 -25.63
N GLN A 11 -6.19 -26.06 -25.71
CA GLN A 11 -7.57 -25.83 -26.07
C GLN A 11 -7.69 -25.04 -27.37
N ARG A 12 -8.68 -25.40 -28.20
CA ARG A 12 -8.90 -24.73 -29.48
C ARG A 12 -9.51 -23.33 -29.30
N GLU A 13 -10.39 -23.19 -28.33
CA GLU A 13 -11.15 -21.97 -28.07
C GLU A 13 -10.77 -21.33 -26.73
N ALA A 14 -10.86 -20.00 -26.70
CA ALA A 14 -10.67 -19.25 -25.47
C ALA A 14 -11.82 -19.53 -24.48
N PRO A 15 -11.55 -19.51 -23.15
CA PRO A 15 -12.62 -19.63 -22.17
C PRO A 15 -13.52 -18.39 -22.20
N ASN A 16 -14.84 -18.60 -22.04
CA ASN A 16 -15.84 -17.52 -22.04
C ASN A 16 -15.66 -16.50 -20.90
N ASN A 17 -14.94 -16.88 -19.84
CA ASN A 17 -14.63 -16.03 -18.68
C ASN A 17 -13.33 -15.26 -18.84
N ALA A 18 -12.67 -15.32 -19.99
CA ALA A 18 -11.41 -14.61 -20.24
C ALA A 18 -11.66 -13.10 -20.30
N ARG A 19 -11.18 -12.40 -19.26
CA ARG A 19 -11.25 -10.93 -19.16
C ARG A 19 -10.09 -10.23 -19.88
N THR A 20 -9.00 -10.96 -20.14
CA THR A 20 -7.82 -10.44 -20.82
C THR A 20 -7.40 -11.38 -21.94
N GLU A 21 -6.81 -10.82 -22.98
CA GLU A 21 -6.28 -11.58 -24.13
C GLU A 21 -5.15 -12.52 -23.68
N GLY A 22 -4.28 -12.07 -22.78
CA GLY A 22 -3.21 -12.88 -22.20
C GLY A 22 -3.71 -14.13 -21.50
N PHE A 23 -4.75 -14.05 -20.66
CA PHE A 23 -5.36 -15.22 -20.03
C PHE A 23 -5.91 -16.18 -21.08
N SER A 24 -6.57 -15.67 -22.11
CA SER A 24 -7.08 -16.45 -23.22
C SER A 24 -5.98 -17.27 -23.89
N PHE A 25 -4.84 -16.65 -24.19
CA PHE A 25 -3.70 -17.35 -24.80
C PHE A 25 -3.06 -18.38 -23.87
N LEU A 26 -2.89 -18.08 -22.59
CA LEU A 26 -2.29 -18.99 -21.62
C LEU A 26 -3.14 -20.25 -21.42
N VAL A 27 -4.47 -20.12 -21.38
CA VAL A 27 -5.37 -21.27 -21.30
C VAL A 27 -5.33 -22.10 -22.59
N ARG A 28 -5.39 -21.46 -23.76
CA ARG A 28 -5.30 -22.18 -25.05
C ARG A 28 -4.00 -22.92 -25.21
N ALA A 29 -2.90 -22.35 -24.76
CA ALA A 29 -1.57 -22.94 -24.83
C ALA A 29 -1.29 -24.02 -23.76
N GLY A 30 -2.22 -24.23 -22.83
CA GLY A 30 -2.09 -25.24 -21.78
C GLY A 30 -1.20 -24.84 -20.59
N PHE A 31 -0.95 -23.55 -20.41
CA PHE A 31 -0.23 -23.04 -19.23
C PHE A 31 -1.13 -22.90 -18.00
N LEU A 32 -2.41 -22.57 -18.22
CA LEU A 32 -3.43 -22.43 -17.20
C LEU A 32 -4.65 -23.28 -17.52
N THR A 33 -5.40 -23.65 -16.49
CA THR A 33 -6.78 -24.13 -16.61
C THR A 33 -7.76 -22.98 -16.82
N ARG A 34 -9.02 -23.30 -17.13
CA ARG A 34 -10.12 -22.30 -17.18
C ARG A 34 -10.42 -21.66 -15.84
N GLU A 35 -10.10 -22.36 -14.76
CA GLU A 35 -10.25 -21.95 -13.36
C GLU A 35 -9.03 -21.15 -12.86
N ASN A 36 -8.10 -20.79 -13.77
CA ASN A 36 -6.86 -20.06 -13.48
C ASN A 36 -5.85 -20.85 -12.62
N GLU A 37 -5.90 -22.17 -12.67
CA GLU A 37 -4.89 -23.02 -12.03
C GLU A 37 -3.70 -23.26 -12.98
N THR A 38 -2.50 -23.25 -12.42
CA THR A 38 -1.26 -23.42 -13.22
C THR A 38 -1.05 -24.87 -13.59
N GLN A 39 -0.94 -25.15 -14.87
CA GLN A 39 -0.58 -26.47 -15.43
C GLN A 39 0.93 -26.76 -15.28
N PRO A 40 1.40 -28.01 -15.41
CA PRO A 40 2.82 -28.34 -15.24
C PRO A 40 3.77 -27.53 -16.11
N ILE A 41 3.42 -27.26 -17.37
CA ILE A 41 4.22 -26.40 -18.24
C ILE A 41 4.24 -24.94 -17.77
N GLY A 42 3.11 -24.46 -17.24
CA GLY A 42 3.03 -23.13 -16.64
C GLY A 42 3.92 -23.01 -15.40
N GLN A 43 3.87 -23.99 -14.51
CA GLN A 43 4.72 -24.03 -13.31
C GLN A 43 6.20 -24.03 -13.67
N GLN A 44 6.59 -24.86 -14.65
CA GLN A 44 7.98 -24.89 -15.11
C GLN A 44 8.41 -23.57 -15.73
N THR A 45 7.52 -22.93 -16.48
CA THR A 45 7.81 -21.61 -17.09
C THR A 45 7.98 -20.55 -16.02
N ILE A 46 7.11 -20.52 -15.01
CA ILE A 46 7.22 -19.59 -13.88
C ILE A 46 8.55 -19.79 -13.14
N SER A 47 8.89 -21.06 -12.82
CA SER A 47 10.16 -21.37 -12.16
C SER A 47 11.37 -20.88 -12.97
N ARG A 48 11.37 -21.12 -14.27
CA ARG A 48 12.43 -20.62 -15.16
C ARG A 48 12.50 -19.10 -15.24
N LEU A 49 11.36 -18.42 -15.28
CA LEU A 49 11.32 -16.96 -15.25
C LEU A 49 11.83 -16.41 -13.92
N GLN A 50 11.50 -17.05 -12.80
CA GLN A 50 12.03 -16.70 -11.49
C GLN A 50 13.55 -16.86 -11.41
N ASP A 51 14.09 -17.99 -11.93
CA ASP A 51 15.54 -18.21 -12.01
C ASP A 51 16.23 -17.11 -12.84
N LEU A 52 15.64 -16.73 -13.98
CA LEU A 52 16.14 -15.67 -14.85
C LEU A 52 16.09 -14.29 -14.17
N LEU A 53 15.00 -13.98 -13.46
CA LEU A 53 14.85 -12.70 -12.74
C LEU A 53 15.79 -12.61 -11.54
N ASN A 54 16.20 -13.73 -10.97
CA ASN A 54 17.17 -13.80 -9.88
C ASN A 54 18.63 -13.74 -10.36
N ASP A 55 18.88 -13.76 -11.69
CA ASP A 55 20.21 -13.59 -12.25
C ASP A 55 20.48 -12.12 -12.65
N PRO A 56 21.19 -11.34 -11.83
CA PRO A 56 21.47 -9.93 -12.13
C PRO A 56 22.20 -9.72 -13.45
N SER A 57 23.02 -10.70 -13.87
CA SER A 57 23.81 -10.60 -15.11
C SER A 57 22.93 -10.64 -16.34
N LEU A 58 21.87 -11.43 -16.29
CA LEU A 58 20.91 -11.56 -17.39
C LEU A 58 20.02 -10.32 -17.52
N LEU A 59 19.55 -9.80 -16.39
CA LEU A 59 18.75 -8.56 -16.36
C LEU A 59 19.55 -7.39 -16.95
N PHE A 60 20.84 -7.31 -16.64
CA PHE A 60 21.74 -6.30 -17.21
C PHE A 60 21.93 -6.49 -18.74
N GLN A 61 22.10 -7.73 -19.22
CA GLN A 61 22.25 -8.02 -20.65
C GLN A 61 20.99 -7.67 -21.45
N LEU A 62 19.81 -7.84 -20.86
CA LEU A 62 18.55 -7.53 -21.53
C LEU A 62 18.27 -6.03 -21.63
N SER A 63 19.09 -5.18 -21.01
CA SER A 63 18.92 -3.71 -20.98
C SER A 63 17.49 -3.27 -20.63
N LEU A 64 16.83 -4.02 -19.74
CA LEU A 64 15.48 -3.71 -19.30
C LEU A 64 15.50 -2.45 -18.42
N PRO A 65 14.53 -1.56 -18.56
CA PRO A 65 14.42 -0.36 -17.74
C PRO A 65 13.88 -0.73 -16.34
N LEU A 66 14.65 -1.53 -15.59
CA LEU A 66 14.26 -1.99 -14.27
C LEU A 66 14.56 -0.94 -13.21
N LEU A 67 13.63 -0.77 -12.29
CA LEU A 67 13.80 0.01 -11.08
C LEU A 67 13.84 -0.94 -9.89
N ILE A 68 14.86 -0.85 -9.06
CA ILE A 68 15.13 -1.85 -8.01
C ILE A 68 15.25 -1.14 -6.66
N ASN A 69 14.66 -1.74 -5.63
CA ASN A 69 14.96 -1.43 -4.24
C ASN A 69 15.48 -2.69 -3.52
N ASP A 70 15.68 -2.62 -2.21
CA ASP A 70 16.23 -3.74 -1.41
C ASP A 70 15.32 -4.97 -1.36
N HIS A 71 14.05 -4.84 -1.75
CA HIS A 71 13.03 -5.89 -1.58
C HIS A 71 12.34 -6.29 -2.87
N GLU A 72 12.27 -5.38 -3.85
CA GLU A 72 11.45 -5.55 -5.05
C GLU A 72 12.15 -5.04 -6.29
N THR A 73 11.78 -5.65 -7.42
CA THR A 73 12.16 -5.19 -8.77
C THR A 73 10.91 -4.75 -9.50
N PHE A 74 10.90 -3.53 -10.00
CA PHE A 74 9.79 -2.94 -10.74
C PHE A 74 10.12 -2.82 -12.21
N PHE A 75 9.16 -3.14 -13.04
CA PHE A 75 9.22 -2.92 -14.47
C PHE A 75 8.20 -1.84 -14.86
N PRO A 76 8.63 -0.65 -15.32
CA PRO A 76 7.71 0.43 -15.68
C PRO A 76 6.85 0.05 -16.88
N LEU A 77 5.53 0.05 -16.70
CA LEU A 77 4.55 -0.22 -17.76
C LEU A 77 3.43 0.82 -17.71
N PRO A 78 2.92 1.27 -18.88
CA PRO A 78 1.76 2.18 -18.91
C PRO A 78 0.50 1.59 -18.28
N THR A 79 0.40 0.26 -18.25
CA THR A 79 -0.73 -0.52 -17.72
C THR A 79 -0.41 -1.18 -16.38
N GLY A 80 0.60 -0.69 -15.67
CA GLY A 80 0.98 -1.19 -14.35
C GLY A 80 -0.12 -0.94 -13.32
N ASP A 81 -0.21 -1.81 -12.33
CA ASP A 81 -1.19 -1.79 -11.24
C ASP A 81 -0.60 -1.20 -9.94
N VAL A 82 0.69 -0.87 -9.93
CA VAL A 82 1.40 -0.30 -8.78
C VAL A 82 2.06 1.02 -9.18
N GLU A 83 1.76 2.07 -8.42
CA GLU A 83 2.47 3.35 -8.55
C GLU A 83 3.78 3.33 -7.77
N ILE A 84 4.87 3.80 -8.39
CA ILE A 84 6.20 3.86 -7.78
C ILE A 84 6.74 5.30 -7.75
N ALA A 85 7.45 5.61 -6.67
CA ALA A 85 8.27 6.82 -6.56
C ALA A 85 9.71 6.46 -6.90
N HIS A 86 10.29 7.13 -7.91
CA HIS A 86 11.68 6.96 -8.30
C HIS A 86 12.41 8.30 -8.34
N CYS A 87 13.62 8.32 -7.82
CA CYS A 87 14.51 9.48 -7.86
C CYS A 87 15.68 9.21 -8.80
N GLU A 88 15.76 9.92 -9.91
CA GLU A 88 16.84 9.75 -10.90
C GLU A 88 18.23 10.06 -10.33
N SER A 89 18.32 10.99 -9.36
CA SER A 89 19.60 11.43 -8.81
C SER A 89 20.19 10.48 -7.78
N CYS A 90 19.38 9.97 -6.83
CA CYS A 90 19.84 9.07 -5.77
C CYS A 90 19.42 7.62 -5.98
N LYS A 91 18.68 7.32 -7.06
CA LYS A 91 18.17 5.99 -7.40
C LYS A 91 17.22 5.39 -6.37
N TYR A 92 16.75 6.19 -5.41
CA TYR A 92 15.71 5.75 -4.49
C TYR A 92 14.47 5.29 -5.28
N THR A 93 14.00 4.09 -4.99
CA THR A 93 12.82 3.50 -5.63
C THR A 93 11.97 2.84 -4.56
N GLU A 94 10.67 3.14 -4.54
CA GLU A 94 9.75 2.54 -3.58
C GLU A 94 8.32 2.62 -4.10
N ARG A 95 7.43 1.73 -3.66
CA ARG A 95 5.99 1.89 -3.88
C ARG A 95 5.53 3.24 -3.35
N LEU A 96 4.73 3.97 -4.11
CA LEU A 96 4.31 5.33 -3.72
C LEU A 96 3.64 5.35 -2.34
N GLU A 97 2.85 4.34 -2.02
CA GLU A 97 2.17 4.19 -0.72
C GLU A 97 3.12 4.02 0.47
N LEU A 98 4.34 3.47 0.24
CA LEU A 98 5.38 3.25 1.25
C LEU A 98 6.49 4.30 1.18
N ALA A 99 6.61 5.03 0.08
CA ALA A 99 7.70 5.95 -0.18
C ALA A 99 7.85 7.00 0.93
N GLN A 100 9.11 7.25 1.30
CA GLN A 100 9.47 8.23 2.30
C GLN A 100 10.02 9.48 1.61
N PHE A 101 9.40 10.62 1.89
CA PHE A 101 9.81 11.90 1.35
C PHE A 101 10.33 12.82 2.47
N LYS A 102 11.42 13.52 2.20
CA LYS A 102 11.88 14.59 3.09
C LYS A 102 10.85 15.72 3.08
N ARG A 103 10.20 15.94 4.21
CA ARG A 103 9.22 17.02 4.36
C ARG A 103 9.91 18.29 4.80
N LYS A 104 9.40 19.44 4.32
CA LYS A 104 9.82 20.74 4.83
C LYS A 104 9.39 20.83 6.30
N ALA A 105 10.35 21.11 7.18
CA ALA A 105 10.04 21.40 8.57
C ALA A 105 9.20 22.69 8.66
N LEU A 106 8.18 22.65 9.50
CA LEU A 106 7.45 23.88 9.84
C LEU A 106 8.36 24.77 10.71
N PRO A 107 8.22 26.11 10.62
CA PRO A 107 8.90 27.02 11.53
C PRO A 107 8.55 26.64 12.98
N ARG A 108 9.55 26.68 13.86
CA ARG A 108 9.31 26.51 15.28
C ARG A 108 8.59 27.77 15.80
N GLU A 109 7.46 27.60 16.43
CA GLU A 109 6.67 28.65 17.03
C GLU A 109 6.82 28.62 18.55
N GLU A 110 6.50 29.73 19.23
CA GLU A 110 6.44 29.74 20.67
C GLU A 110 5.27 28.87 21.17
N GLU A 111 5.51 28.16 22.24
CA GLU A 111 4.48 27.35 22.88
C GLU A 111 3.46 28.26 23.56
N LEU A 112 2.21 28.11 23.22
CA LEU A 112 1.10 28.79 23.84
C LEU A 112 0.59 28.00 25.06
N PRO A 113 0.00 28.66 26.06
CA PRO A 113 -0.62 27.97 27.19
C PRO A 113 -1.76 27.06 26.68
N LEU A 114 -1.92 25.91 27.36
CA LEU A 114 -3.00 24.97 27.05
C LEU A 114 -4.35 25.56 27.45
N GLU A 115 -5.24 25.76 26.51
CA GLU A 115 -6.58 26.31 26.73
C GLU A 115 -7.64 25.35 26.17
N LYS A 116 -8.78 25.25 26.91
CA LYS A 116 -9.97 24.55 26.40
C LYS A 116 -10.81 25.52 25.60
N VAL A 117 -11.02 25.26 24.34
CA VAL A 117 -11.83 26.07 23.43
C VAL A 117 -13.08 25.28 23.05
N LEU A 118 -14.26 25.89 23.26
CA LEU A 118 -15.52 25.32 22.80
C LEU A 118 -15.61 25.47 21.27
N THR A 119 -15.77 24.35 20.56
CA THR A 119 -15.81 24.29 19.09
C THR A 119 -17.13 23.69 18.62
N PRO A 120 -18.25 24.42 18.71
CA PRO A 120 -19.58 23.91 18.38
C PRO A 120 -19.63 23.59 16.87
N ASP A 121 -20.24 22.46 16.53
CA ASP A 121 -20.46 22.01 15.16
C ASP A 121 -19.20 21.81 14.28
N CYS A 122 -18.01 21.81 14.89
CA CYS A 122 -16.74 21.61 14.20
C CYS A 122 -16.40 20.11 14.04
N ASN A 123 -17.14 19.42 13.17
CA ASN A 123 -16.97 17.96 12.95
C ASN A 123 -15.90 17.60 11.92
N THR A 124 -15.27 18.58 11.27
CA THR A 124 -14.20 18.38 10.29
C THR A 124 -13.00 19.26 10.61
N ILE A 125 -11.82 18.85 10.13
CA ILE A 125 -10.61 19.68 10.23
C ILE A 125 -10.80 21.04 9.54
N GLU A 126 -11.54 21.07 8.46
CA GLU A 126 -11.82 22.32 7.75
C GLU A 126 -12.68 23.27 8.55
N SER A 127 -13.80 22.78 9.11
CA SER A 127 -14.66 23.59 9.98
C SER A 127 -13.92 24.06 11.24
N LEU A 128 -13.10 23.19 11.85
CA LEU A 128 -12.28 23.53 13.01
C LEU A 128 -11.24 24.59 12.68
N ALA A 129 -10.48 24.43 11.60
CA ALA A 129 -9.47 25.39 11.18
C ALA A 129 -10.07 26.77 10.87
N ASN A 130 -11.22 26.79 10.18
CA ASN A 130 -11.93 28.03 9.87
C ASN A 130 -12.48 28.70 11.16
N PHE A 131 -13.04 27.92 12.08
CA PHE A 131 -13.56 28.43 13.35
C PHE A 131 -12.48 29.06 14.22
N LEU A 132 -11.33 28.40 14.31
CA LEU A 132 -10.18 28.88 15.09
C LEU A 132 -9.34 29.95 14.36
N GLY A 133 -9.59 30.21 13.08
CA GLY A 133 -8.79 31.14 12.27
C GLY A 133 -7.34 30.68 12.07
N VAL A 134 -7.09 29.37 12.09
CA VAL A 134 -5.75 28.78 11.91
C VAL A 134 -5.68 27.92 10.65
N PRO A 135 -4.51 27.79 10.00
CA PRO A 135 -4.35 26.88 8.87
C PRO A 135 -4.48 25.42 9.33
N LYS A 136 -4.88 24.52 8.40
CA LYS A 136 -5.08 23.09 8.68
C LYS A 136 -3.81 22.40 9.24
N GLU A 137 -2.63 22.88 8.86
CA GLU A 137 -1.34 22.38 9.34
C GLU A 137 -1.14 22.57 10.85
N LYS A 138 -1.87 23.50 11.46
CA LYS A 138 -1.84 23.76 12.91
C LYS A 138 -2.91 22.97 13.67
N THR A 139 -3.68 22.15 12.99
CA THR A 139 -4.65 21.25 13.62
C THR A 139 -4.16 19.81 13.59
N ALA A 140 -4.77 18.94 14.38
CA ALA A 140 -4.47 17.52 14.46
C ALA A 140 -5.73 16.68 14.31
N LYS A 141 -5.58 15.51 13.66
CA LYS A 141 -6.61 14.47 13.59
C LYS A 141 -6.24 13.36 14.55
N ALA A 142 -7.15 12.99 15.43
CA ALA A 142 -7.05 11.78 16.23
C ALA A 142 -7.75 10.62 15.51
N LEU A 143 -7.02 9.54 15.27
CA LEU A 143 -7.53 8.31 14.67
C LEU A 143 -7.30 7.15 15.63
N MET A 144 -8.31 6.31 15.79
CA MET A 144 -8.31 5.25 16.79
C MET A 144 -8.51 3.89 16.13
N TYR A 145 -7.56 3.02 16.36
CA TYR A 145 -7.52 1.67 15.79
C TYR A 145 -7.32 0.63 16.89
N THR A 146 -7.65 -0.61 16.59
CA THR A 146 -7.33 -1.78 17.40
C THR A 146 -6.45 -2.70 16.57
N ARG A 147 -5.30 -3.10 17.10
CA ARG A 147 -4.42 -4.07 16.47
C ARG A 147 -5.09 -5.45 16.51
N ILE A 148 -5.11 -6.14 15.37
CA ILE A 148 -5.87 -7.40 15.23
C ILE A 148 -5.20 -8.53 16.00
N SER A 149 -3.86 -8.56 16.07
CA SER A 149 -3.10 -9.67 16.65
C SER A 149 -3.30 -9.84 18.17
N ASP A 150 -3.50 -8.76 18.91
CA ASP A 150 -3.53 -8.78 20.38
C ASP A 150 -4.61 -7.87 20.99
N GLY A 151 -5.40 -7.20 20.16
CA GLY A 151 -6.45 -6.29 20.62
C GLY A 151 -5.95 -4.97 21.21
N GLN A 152 -4.66 -4.66 21.08
CA GLN A 152 -4.10 -3.41 21.62
C GLN A 152 -4.72 -2.19 20.94
N PHE A 153 -5.13 -1.21 21.75
CA PHE A 153 -5.61 0.08 21.27
C PHE A 153 -4.45 0.92 20.73
N VAL A 154 -4.61 1.48 19.55
CA VAL A 154 -3.61 2.31 18.85
C VAL A 154 -4.20 3.69 18.62
N PHE A 155 -3.66 4.68 19.31
CA PHE A 155 -4.03 6.08 19.14
C PHE A 155 -3.05 6.77 18.22
N ILE A 156 -3.55 7.34 17.12
CA ILE A 156 -2.74 7.93 16.06
C ILE A 156 -3.09 9.40 15.95
N VAL A 157 -2.07 10.25 15.95
CA VAL A 157 -2.22 11.69 15.71
C VAL A 157 -1.58 12.01 14.35
N VAL A 158 -2.37 12.60 13.47
CA VAL A 158 -1.92 13.04 12.14
C VAL A 158 -2.18 14.54 12.02
N ARG A 159 -1.23 15.27 11.47
CA ARG A 159 -1.41 16.70 11.18
C ARG A 159 -2.65 16.92 10.30
N GLY A 160 -3.43 17.98 10.56
CA GLY A 160 -4.74 18.17 9.95
C GLY A 160 -4.80 18.21 8.43
N ASP A 161 -3.74 18.71 7.79
CA ASP A 161 -3.60 18.75 6.32
C ASP A 161 -3.18 17.42 5.69
N MET A 162 -2.79 16.42 6.50
CA MET A 162 -2.29 15.13 6.03
C MET A 162 -3.33 14.02 6.10
N GLN A 163 -3.10 12.97 5.33
CA GLN A 163 -3.85 11.72 5.41
C GLN A 163 -2.98 10.62 6.02
N LEU A 164 -3.60 9.69 6.73
CA LEU A 164 -2.95 8.49 7.21
C LEU A 164 -2.67 7.55 6.01
N SER A 165 -1.45 7.05 5.89
CA SER A 165 -1.15 5.91 5.02
C SER A 165 -1.38 4.62 5.80
N GLU A 166 -2.42 3.87 5.44
CA GLU A 166 -2.72 2.58 6.07
C GLU A 166 -1.60 1.56 5.83
N ALA A 167 -0.97 1.57 4.66
CA ALA A 167 0.15 0.70 4.36
C ALA A 167 1.34 0.95 5.30
N LYS A 168 1.71 2.23 5.53
CA LYS A 168 2.75 2.61 6.49
C LYS A 168 2.38 2.24 7.92
N LEU A 169 1.11 2.41 8.27
CA LEU A 169 0.63 2.04 9.60
C LEU A 169 0.75 0.53 9.83
N ARG A 170 0.31 -0.29 8.87
CA ARG A 170 0.43 -1.76 8.95
C ARG A 170 1.87 -2.22 9.08
N ASN A 171 2.80 -1.59 8.39
CA ASN A 171 4.22 -1.91 8.50
C ASN A 171 4.80 -1.56 9.89
N LEU A 172 4.26 -0.56 10.59
CA LEU A 172 4.73 -0.14 11.90
C LEU A 172 4.13 -0.94 13.05
N VAL A 173 2.82 -1.21 13.00
CA VAL A 173 2.09 -1.77 14.15
C VAL A 173 1.42 -3.11 13.85
N GLY A 174 1.50 -3.61 12.60
CA GLY A 174 0.79 -4.79 12.12
C GLY A 174 -0.63 -4.46 11.66
N GLU A 175 -1.42 -5.51 11.39
CA GLU A 175 -2.79 -5.36 10.92
C GLU A 175 -3.68 -4.70 11.98
N VAL A 176 -4.43 -3.70 11.55
CA VAL A 176 -5.32 -2.91 12.40
C VAL A 176 -6.73 -2.82 11.81
N LYS A 177 -7.69 -2.62 12.66
CA LYS A 177 -9.08 -2.26 12.32
C LYS A 177 -9.49 -1.01 13.07
N LEU A 178 -10.49 -0.28 12.60
CA LEU A 178 -11.05 0.84 13.35
C LEU A 178 -11.49 0.36 14.73
N ALA A 179 -11.15 1.15 15.77
CA ALA A 179 -11.55 0.84 17.14
C ALA A 179 -13.08 0.96 17.27
N ASP A 180 -13.68 0.00 17.95
CA ASP A 180 -15.09 0.09 18.33
C ASP A 180 -15.30 1.06 19.48
N VAL A 181 -16.55 1.49 19.68
CA VAL A 181 -16.92 2.50 20.69
C VAL A 181 -16.52 2.07 22.11
N GLU A 182 -16.60 0.78 22.40
CA GLU A 182 -16.25 0.25 23.72
C GLU A 182 -14.74 0.31 23.96
N SER A 183 -13.92 -0.04 22.97
CA SER A 183 -12.46 0.09 23.01
C SER A 183 -12.02 1.55 23.19
N VAL A 184 -12.68 2.48 22.50
CA VAL A 184 -12.43 3.93 22.64
C VAL A 184 -12.74 4.40 24.05
N ARG A 185 -13.90 4.04 24.60
CA ARG A 185 -14.31 4.41 25.99
C ARG A 185 -13.37 3.79 27.03
N ARG A 186 -12.98 2.53 26.86
CA ARG A 186 -12.03 1.84 27.75
C ARG A 186 -10.67 2.51 27.79
N ALA A 187 -10.24 3.10 26.69
CA ALA A 187 -9.03 3.91 26.61
C ALA A 187 -9.17 5.32 27.21
N GLY A 188 -10.34 5.69 27.73
CA GLY A 188 -10.61 7.00 28.29
C GLY A 188 -10.83 8.10 27.26
N ALA A 189 -11.06 7.73 26.00
CA ALA A 189 -11.26 8.67 24.90
C ALA A 189 -12.73 8.74 24.47
N GLU A 190 -13.08 9.81 23.76
CA GLU A 190 -14.39 9.98 23.14
C GLU A 190 -14.19 10.25 21.64
N ALA A 191 -14.94 9.54 20.80
CA ALA A 191 -14.82 9.67 19.35
C ALA A 191 -15.17 11.12 18.92
N GLY A 192 -14.29 11.72 18.13
CA GLY A 192 -14.43 13.10 17.65
C GLY A 192 -13.86 14.17 18.60
N PHE A 193 -13.58 13.85 19.87
CA PHE A 193 -13.11 14.80 20.87
C PHE A 193 -11.84 14.34 21.61
N ALA A 194 -11.18 13.31 21.11
CA ALA A 194 -10.01 12.76 21.77
C ALA A 194 -8.76 13.61 21.53
N SER A 195 -7.99 13.81 22.58
CA SER A 195 -6.67 14.43 22.58
C SER A 195 -5.65 13.45 23.16
N PRO A 196 -4.38 13.51 22.74
CA PRO A 196 -3.31 12.73 23.35
C PRO A 196 -2.86 13.30 24.71
N ILE A 197 -3.45 14.41 25.16
CA ILE A 197 -3.13 15.15 26.40
C ILE A 197 -4.32 15.10 27.33
#